data_3c4e9cbb47db0776c43a8dd62a613a14
#
_entry.id   3c4e9cbb47db0776c43a8dd62a613a14
#
_cell.length_a   1.000
_cell.length_b   1.000
_cell.length_c   1.000
_cell.angle_alpha   90.00
_cell.angle_beta   90.00
_cell.angle_gamma   90.00
#
_symmetry.space_group_name_H-M   'P 1'
#
loop_
_entity.id
_entity.type
_entity.pdbx_description
1 polymer ?
#
loop_
_entity_poly.entity_id
_entity_poly.type
_entity_poly.pdbx_seq_one_letter_code
_entity_poly.pdbx_strand_id
1 'polypeptide(L)'
;IFDLDNTLWESAIVIRRAEHRLNSWLKKNVPHLKHDAITMRAVRQKVIKKKPELSKKVTELRRSIISEALKSSGIQTYCIESITNAAMDIFLEARNEVELFPGTLDVIKFLATRYTIGAITNGNANIDSTTLGPYFSFSFTAETVGFPKPCAKIFHHALNFTNCLPQEMIYVGDDPILDIDASNALGIYTVWLSKSETSKGGKTKASVKISNIRELPGAVSKIIQPLDQQYTF
;
A
#
# COMPACT_ATOMS: atom_id res chain seq x y z
N ILE A 1 8.80 -8.86 4.91
CA ILE A 1 8.08 -7.61 4.63
C ILE A 1 7.23 -7.80 3.38
N PHE A 2 6.03 -7.23 3.38
CA PHE A 2 5.09 -7.30 2.26
C PHE A 2 4.74 -5.91 1.73
N ASP A 3 4.68 -5.76 0.41
CA ASP A 3 3.75 -4.80 -0.16
C ASP A 3 2.31 -5.28 0.05
N LEU A 4 1.34 -4.37 -0.06
CA LEU A 4 -0.07 -4.68 0.20
C LEU A 4 -0.89 -4.75 -1.09
N ASP A 5 -1.02 -3.64 -1.78
CA ASP A 5 -1.86 -3.46 -2.96
C ASP A 5 -1.32 -4.26 -4.15
N ASN A 6 -2.16 -5.07 -4.79
CA ASN A 6 -1.83 -6.01 -5.86
C ASN A 6 -0.91 -7.17 -5.45
N THR A 7 -0.36 -7.16 -4.24
CA THR A 7 0.41 -8.26 -3.64
C THR A 7 -0.49 -9.18 -2.82
N LEU A 8 -1.31 -8.65 -1.93
CA LEU A 8 -2.20 -9.43 -1.06
C LEU A 8 -3.67 -9.40 -1.49
N TRP A 9 -4.09 -8.38 -2.24
CA TRP A 9 -5.43 -8.19 -2.81
C TRP A 9 -5.38 -7.31 -4.07
N GLU A 10 -6.47 -7.25 -4.83
CA GLU A 10 -6.60 -6.42 -6.02
C GLU A 10 -6.95 -4.97 -5.65
N SER A 11 -6.01 -4.06 -5.76
CA SER A 11 -6.19 -2.66 -5.35
C SER A 11 -7.25 -1.92 -6.18
N ALA A 12 -7.35 -2.21 -7.48
CA ALA A 12 -8.28 -1.52 -8.38
C ALA A 12 -9.75 -1.75 -7.97
N ILE A 13 -10.08 -2.97 -7.52
CA ILE A 13 -11.44 -3.31 -7.06
C ILE A 13 -11.74 -2.56 -5.76
N VAL A 14 -10.81 -2.59 -4.81
CA VAL A 14 -10.97 -1.95 -3.49
C VAL A 14 -11.12 -0.43 -3.65
N ILE A 15 -10.23 0.20 -4.43
CA ILE A 15 -10.27 1.66 -4.65
C ILE A 15 -11.55 2.07 -5.36
N ARG A 16 -11.99 1.33 -6.39
CA ARG A 16 -13.25 1.61 -7.10
C ARG A 16 -14.45 1.54 -6.18
N ARG A 17 -14.52 0.55 -5.29
CA ARG A 17 -15.57 0.43 -4.29
C ARG A 17 -15.56 1.59 -3.29
N ALA A 18 -14.39 1.96 -2.79
CA ALA A 18 -14.23 3.09 -1.87
C ALA A 18 -14.63 4.43 -2.52
N GLU A 19 -14.24 4.66 -3.76
CA GLU A 19 -14.68 5.83 -4.55
C GLU A 19 -16.20 5.83 -4.76
N HIS A 20 -16.79 4.67 -5.06
CA HIS A 20 -18.23 4.58 -5.24
C HIS A 20 -18.99 4.92 -3.97
N ARG A 21 -18.58 4.39 -2.81
CA ARG A 21 -19.20 4.71 -1.50
C ARG A 21 -19.05 6.19 -1.15
N LEU A 22 -17.84 6.74 -1.31
CA LEU A 22 -17.57 8.16 -1.12
C LEU A 22 -18.51 9.03 -1.97
N ASN A 23 -18.58 8.76 -3.28
CA ASN A 23 -19.41 9.54 -4.21
C ASN A 23 -20.90 9.41 -3.89
N SER A 24 -21.37 8.23 -3.52
CA SER A 24 -22.75 8.00 -3.12
C SER A 24 -23.11 8.76 -1.84
N TRP A 25 -22.20 8.76 -0.87
CA TRP A 25 -22.34 9.51 0.38
C TRP A 25 -22.38 11.02 0.13
N LEU A 26 -21.42 11.55 -0.67
CA LEU A 26 -21.38 12.97 -1.04
C LEU A 26 -22.65 13.40 -1.77
N LYS A 27 -23.13 12.61 -2.72
CA LYS A 27 -24.36 12.89 -3.46
C LYS A 27 -25.59 12.99 -2.54
N LYS A 28 -25.64 12.14 -1.53
CA LYS A 28 -26.74 12.11 -0.55
C LYS A 28 -26.68 13.27 0.44
N ASN A 29 -25.49 13.58 0.96
CA ASN A 29 -25.32 14.52 2.08
C ASN A 29 -24.95 15.93 1.65
N VAL A 30 -24.47 16.10 0.42
CA VAL A 30 -24.08 17.41 -0.15
C VAL A 30 -24.62 17.53 -1.59
N PRO A 31 -25.97 17.63 -1.78
CA PRO A 31 -26.60 17.56 -3.12
C PRO A 31 -26.11 18.60 -4.11
N HIS A 32 -25.66 19.78 -3.63
CA HIS A 32 -25.17 20.87 -4.46
C HIS A 32 -23.67 20.76 -4.82
N LEU A 33 -22.99 19.73 -4.32
CA LEU A 33 -21.59 19.52 -4.62
C LEU A 33 -21.41 19.10 -6.10
N LYS A 34 -20.64 19.86 -6.84
CA LYS A 34 -20.18 19.49 -8.18
C LYS A 34 -19.03 18.49 -8.04
N HIS A 35 -19.33 17.19 -8.21
CA HIS A 35 -18.34 16.10 -8.02
C HIS A 35 -18.29 15.14 -9.21
N ASP A 36 -18.66 15.60 -10.40
CA ASP A 36 -18.41 14.86 -11.63
C ASP A 36 -16.91 14.70 -11.92
N ALA A 37 -16.56 13.71 -12.73
CA ALA A 37 -15.16 13.35 -12.99
C ALA A 37 -14.32 14.50 -13.57
N ILE A 38 -14.94 15.39 -14.38
CA ILE A 38 -14.24 16.52 -14.99
C ILE A 38 -13.92 17.56 -13.92
N THR A 39 -14.93 17.93 -13.13
CA THR A 39 -14.78 18.89 -12.04
C THR A 39 -13.76 18.41 -11.01
N MET A 40 -13.84 17.15 -10.58
CA MET A 40 -12.90 16.59 -9.60
C MET A 40 -11.47 16.50 -10.12
N ARG A 41 -11.28 16.26 -11.42
CA ARG A 41 -9.95 16.29 -12.06
C ARG A 41 -9.36 17.72 -12.03
N ALA A 42 -10.17 18.74 -12.35
CA ALA A 42 -9.75 20.15 -12.31
C ALA A 42 -9.41 20.58 -10.87
N VAL A 43 -10.22 20.18 -9.88
CA VAL A 43 -9.95 20.44 -8.46
C VAL A 43 -8.64 19.78 -8.03
N ARG A 44 -8.41 18.52 -8.40
CA ARG A 44 -7.15 17.82 -8.12
C ARG A 44 -5.93 18.56 -8.68
N GLN A 45 -6.00 18.99 -9.94
CA GLN A 45 -4.92 19.76 -10.56
C GLN A 45 -4.66 21.09 -9.83
N LYS A 46 -5.73 21.79 -9.43
CA LYS A 46 -5.64 23.04 -8.65
C LYS A 46 -4.97 22.81 -7.29
N VAL A 47 -5.34 21.71 -6.59
CA VAL A 47 -4.74 21.36 -5.29
C VAL A 47 -3.26 21.04 -5.44
N ILE A 48 -2.89 20.20 -6.42
CA ILE A 48 -1.47 19.83 -6.65
C ILE A 48 -0.64 21.04 -7.06
N LYS A 49 -1.20 21.94 -7.88
CA LYS A 49 -0.51 23.19 -8.26
C LYS A 49 -0.21 24.08 -7.05
N LYS A 50 -1.14 24.13 -6.07
CA LYS A 50 -0.98 24.93 -4.83
C LYS A 50 -0.08 24.24 -3.79
N LYS A 51 -0.11 22.89 -3.73
CA LYS A 51 0.58 22.08 -2.75
C LYS A 51 1.19 20.85 -3.43
N PRO A 52 2.32 21.01 -4.17
CA PRO A 52 2.94 19.92 -4.94
C PRO A 52 3.35 18.71 -4.08
N GLU A 53 3.71 18.93 -2.82
CA GLU A 53 4.11 17.92 -1.86
C GLU A 53 3.00 16.89 -1.59
N LEU A 54 1.73 17.27 -1.75
CA LEU A 54 0.60 16.38 -1.57
C LEU A 54 0.50 15.28 -2.64
N SER A 55 1.20 15.43 -3.76
CA SER A 55 1.21 14.41 -4.82
C SER A 55 1.71 13.03 -4.34
N LYS A 56 2.50 13.00 -3.26
CA LYS A 56 3.04 11.80 -2.62
C LYS A 56 2.27 11.36 -1.36
N LYS A 57 1.24 12.10 -0.95
CA LYS A 57 0.45 11.88 0.25
C LYS A 57 -1.01 11.62 -0.13
N VAL A 58 -1.32 10.37 -0.41
CA VAL A 58 -2.61 10.00 -1.04
C VAL A 58 -3.83 10.33 -0.19
N THR A 59 -3.75 10.23 1.13
CA THR A 59 -4.83 10.54 2.07
C THR A 59 -5.02 12.04 2.20
N GLU A 60 -3.93 12.78 2.46
CA GLU A 60 -3.99 14.24 2.58
C GLU A 60 -4.39 14.91 1.26
N LEU A 61 -3.94 14.37 0.11
CA LEU A 61 -4.36 14.85 -1.19
C LEU A 61 -5.87 14.70 -1.39
N ARG A 62 -6.43 13.51 -1.08
CA ARG A 62 -7.87 13.27 -1.18
C ARG A 62 -8.66 14.21 -0.26
N ARG A 63 -8.25 14.33 1.00
CA ARG A 63 -8.83 15.29 1.96
C ARG A 63 -8.85 16.70 1.40
N SER A 64 -7.73 17.15 0.85
CA SER A 64 -7.59 18.50 0.26
C SER A 64 -8.46 18.68 -0.98
N ILE A 65 -8.63 17.64 -1.81
CA ILE A 65 -9.52 17.67 -2.98
C ILE A 65 -10.98 17.82 -2.55
N ILE A 66 -11.43 17.03 -1.58
CA ILE A 66 -12.80 17.10 -1.05
C ILE A 66 -13.05 18.49 -0.46
N SER A 67 -12.18 18.98 0.40
CA SER A 67 -12.28 20.31 1.00
C SER A 67 -12.35 21.44 -0.04
N GLU A 68 -11.50 21.40 -1.07
CA GLU A 68 -11.49 22.39 -2.15
C GLU A 68 -12.76 22.32 -3.01
N ALA A 69 -13.28 21.09 -3.26
CA ALA A 69 -14.54 20.92 -3.99
C ALA A 69 -15.72 21.50 -3.21
N LEU A 70 -15.79 21.27 -1.90
CA LEU A 70 -16.80 21.84 -1.00
C LEU A 70 -16.76 23.38 -1.02
N LYS A 71 -15.56 23.98 -0.89
CA LYS A 71 -15.34 25.42 -0.97
C LYS A 71 -15.83 25.98 -2.30
N SER A 72 -15.44 25.35 -3.40
CA SER A 72 -15.80 25.79 -4.76
C SER A 72 -17.29 25.63 -5.05
N SER A 73 -18.02 24.82 -4.29
CA SER A 73 -19.47 24.64 -4.39
C SER A 73 -20.27 25.55 -3.44
N GLY A 74 -19.60 26.49 -2.73
CA GLY A 74 -20.26 27.47 -1.87
C GLY A 74 -20.69 26.91 -0.51
N ILE A 75 -20.14 25.77 -0.08
CA ILE A 75 -20.42 25.23 1.24
C ILE A 75 -19.80 26.14 2.31
N GLN A 76 -20.57 26.41 3.35
CA GLN A 76 -20.16 27.29 4.44
C GLN A 76 -18.91 26.77 5.13
N THR A 77 -17.94 27.66 5.36
CA THR A 77 -16.60 27.33 5.80
C THR A 77 -16.57 26.49 7.07
N TYR A 78 -17.45 26.75 8.02
CA TYR A 78 -17.52 26.00 9.28
C TYR A 78 -18.02 24.55 9.12
N CYS A 79 -18.69 24.20 8.03
CA CYS A 79 -19.12 22.83 7.73
C CYS A 79 -18.08 22.01 7.00
N ILE A 80 -17.09 22.65 6.32
CA ILE A 80 -16.19 21.99 5.38
C ILE A 80 -15.36 20.90 6.08
N GLU A 81 -14.81 21.21 7.23
CA GLU A 81 -13.98 20.25 7.97
C GLU A 81 -14.78 19.01 8.40
N SER A 82 -15.95 19.23 9.00
CA SER A 82 -16.82 18.14 9.44
C SER A 82 -17.25 17.25 8.27
N ILE A 83 -17.69 17.84 7.15
CA ILE A 83 -18.08 17.08 5.96
C ILE A 83 -16.87 16.34 5.36
N THR A 84 -15.71 16.98 5.31
CA THR A 84 -14.48 16.36 4.79
C THR A 84 -14.09 15.16 5.65
N ASN A 85 -14.16 15.26 6.97
CA ASN A 85 -13.85 14.16 7.88
C ASN A 85 -14.80 12.99 7.66
N ALA A 86 -16.12 13.24 7.68
CA ALA A 86 -17.12 12.20 7.46
C ALA A 86 -16.96 11.52 6.07
N ALA A 87 -16.68 12.29 5.03
CA ALA A 87 -16.43 11.75 3.69
C ALA A 87 -15.16 10.88 3.64
N MET A 88 -14.10 11.28 4.34
CA MET A 88 -12.86 10.51 4.45
C MET A 88 -13.06 9.21 5.24
N ASP A 89 -13.85 9.24 6.32
CA ASP A 89 -14.16 8.05 7.13
C ASP A 89 -14.86 6.99 6.26
N ILE A 90 -15.88 7.39 5.47
CA ILE A 90 -16.56 6.50 4.51
C ILE A 90 -15.59 5.91 3.48
N PHE A 91 -14.67 6.73 2.97
CA PHE A 91 -13.68 6.24 2.01
C PHE A 91 -12.71 5.25 2.65
N LEU A 92 -12.15 5.57 3.82
CA LEU A 92 -11.14 4.75 4.49
C LEU A 92 -11.72 3.44 5.02
N GLU A 93 -12.95 3.44 5.52
CA GLU A 93 -13.67 2.23 5.89
C GLU A 93 -13.75 1.27 4.68
N ALA A 94 -14.29 1.76 3.56
CA ALA A 94 -14.40 0.96 2.34
C ALA A 94 -13.04 0.56 1.74
N ARG A 95 -11.99 1.38 1.94
CA ARG A 95 -10.61 1.11 1.49
C ARG A 95 -9.98 -0.08 2.23
N ASN A 96 -10.39 -0.32 3.45
CA ASN A 96 -9.88 -1.41 4.28
C ASN A 96 -10.71 -2.70 4.18
N GLU A 97 -11.84 -2.68 3.49
CA GLU A 97 -12.61 -3.89 3.16
C GLU A 97 -11.95 -4.61 1.97
N VAL A 98 -10.91 -5.36 2.23
CA VAL A 98 -10.14 -6.05 1.20
C VAL A 98 -10.63 -7.48 0.97
N GLU A 99 -10.61 -7.90 -0.30
CA GLU A 99 -10.80 -9.30 -0.69
C GLU A 99 -9.42 -9.89 -1.02
N LEU A 100 -8.93 -10.74 -0.13
CA LEU A 100 -7.60 -11.32 -0.24
C LEU A 100 -7.51 -12.26 -1.45
N PHE A 101 -6.34 -12.30 -2.11
CA PHE A 101 -6.09 -13.34 -3.10
C PHE A 101 -6.18 -14.73 -2.47
N PRO A 102 -6.64 -15.73 -3.24
CA PRO A 102 -6.84 -17.09 -2.72
C PRO A 102 -5.57 -17.68 -2.07
N GLY A 103 -5.67 -18.06 -0.80
CA GLY A 103 -4.58 -18.62 -0.01
C GLY A 103 -3.73 -17.62 0.75
N THR A 104 -3.95 -16.31 0.57
CA THR A 104 -3.16 -15.28 1.27
C THR A 104 -3.24 -15.42 2.78
N LEU A 105 -4.43 -15.57 3.34
CA LEU A 105 -4.59 -15.67 4.80
C LEU A 105 -3.84 -16.87 5.38
N ASP A 106 -3.92 -18.03 4.74
CA ASP A 106 -3.27 -19.26 5.22
C ASP A 106 -1.74 -19.14 5.15
N VAL A 107 -1.23 -18.54 4.05
CA VAL A 107 0.20 -18.30 3.87
C VAL A 107 0.73 -17.31 4.92
N ILE A 108 0.03 -16.21 5.16
CA ILE A 108 0.43 -15.23 6.17
C ILE A 108 0.40 -15.84 7.56
N LYS A 109 -0.67 -16.56 7.92
CA LYS A 109 -0.75 -17.30 9.20
C LYS A 109 0.44 -18.25 9.38
N PHE A 110 0.73 -19.06 8.38
CA PHE A 110 1.85 -19.99 8.40
C PHE A 110 3.20 -19.28 8.61
N LEU A 111 3.45 -18.19 7.89
CA LEU A 111 4.70 -17.44 8.00
C LEU A 111 4.80 -16.71 9.34
N ALA A 112 3.69 -16.17 9.86
CA ALA A 112 3.66 -15.48 11.16
C ALA A 112 4.01 -16.37 12.36
N THR A 113 3.87 -17.71 12.23
CA THR A 113 4.34 -18.64 13.29
C THR A 113 5.86 -18.79 13.34
N ARG A 114 6.59 -18.29 12.34
CA ARG A 114 8.04 -18.52 12.16
C ARG A 114 8.85 -17.23 12.03
N TYR A 115 8.23 -16.17 11.52
CA TYR A 115 8.91 -14.95 11.15
C TYR A 115 8.11 -13.73 11.63
N THR A 116 8.80 -12.64 11.92
CA THR A 116 8.19 -11.33 12.10
C THR A 116 7.67 -10.81 10.77
N ILE A 117 6.38 -10.53 10.68
CA ILE A 117 5.72 -10.04 9.47
C ILE A 117 5.48 -8.54 9.58
N GLY A 118 5.86 -7.80 8.55
CA GLY A 118 5.61 -6.36 8.44
C GLY A 118 5.16 -5.95 7.04
N ALA A 119 4.64 -4.74 6.91
CA ALA A 119 4.21 -4.17 5.65
C ALA A 119 4.89 -2.84 5.33
N ILE A 120 5.18 -2.61 4.04
CA ILE A 120 5.60 -1.31 3.50
C ILE A 120 4.76 -1.04 2.25
N THR A 121 3.98 0.04 2.25
CA THR A 121 3.09 0.39 1.13
C THR A 121 3.19 1.87 0.75
N ASN A 122 3.03 2.14 -0.55
CA ASN A 122 2.80 3.51 -1.05
C ASN A 122 1.32 3.91 -0.97
N GLY A 123 0.44 2.95 -0.71
CA GLY A 123 -0.98 3.16 -0.52
C GLY A 123 -1.34 3.65 0.89
N ASN A 124 -2.64 3.70 1.13
CA ASN A 124 -3.21 4.13 2.42
C ASN A 124 -4.16 3.10 3.04
N ALA A 125 -4.02 1.82 2.67
CA ALA A 125 -4.69 0.75 3.40
C ALA A 125 -4.08 0.64 4.80
N ASN A 126 -4.95 0.51 5.80
CA ASN A 126 -4.56 0.17 7.14
C ASN A 126 -4.68 -1.34 7.33
N ILE A 127 -3.54 -2.04 7.41
CA ILE A 127 -3.52 -3.51 7.56
C ILE A 127 -4.23 -3.95 8.84
N ASP A 128 -4.13 -3.17 9.93
CA ASP A 128 -4.75 -3.48 11.22
C ASP A 128 -6.28 -3.52 11.15
N SER A 129 -6.87 -2.81 10.17
CA SER A 129 -8.31 -2.81 9.90
C SER A 129 -8.75 -3.94 8.97
N THR A 130 -7.86 -4.87 8.62
CA THR A 130 -8.16 -6.03 7.78
C THR A 130 -8.09 -7.33 8.56
N THR A 131 -8.53 -8.43 7.95
CA THR A 131 -8.39 -9.78 8.54
C THR A 131 -6.95 -10.24 8.71
N LEU A 132 -5.98 -9.54 8.11
CA LEU A 132 -4.55 -9.82 8.22
C LEU A 132 -3.90 -9.11 9.40
N GLY A 133 -4.52 -8.07 9.97
CA GLY A 133 -3.96 -7.24 11.04
C GLY A 133 -3.31 -8.04 12.17
N PRO A 134 -3.96 -9.07 12.74
CA PRO A 134 -3.39 -9.85 13.85
C PRO A 134 -2.06 -10.53 13.56
N TYR A 135 -1.65 -10.66 12.30
CA TYR A 135 -0.43 -11.34 11.88
C TYR A 135 0.71 -10.40 11.52
N PHE A 136 0.45 -9.09 11.48
CA PHE A 136 1.44 -8.07 11.15
C PHE A 136 1.93 -7.37 12.41
N SER A 137 3.22 -7.38 12.63
CA SER A 137 3.85 -6.72 13.79
C SER A 137 3.99 -5.21 13.60
N PHE A 138 4.01 -4.75 12.35
CA PHE A 138 4.11 -3.33 11.99
C PHE A 138 3.67 -3.08 10.55
N SER A 139 3.32 -1.83 10.26
CA SER A 139 3.02 -1.37 8.91
C SER A 139 3.52 0.07 8.72
N PHE A 140 4.23 0.31 7.62
CA PHE A 140 4.73 1.63 7.24
C PHE A 140 4.14 2.06 5.90
N THR A 141 3.50 3.22 5.90
CA THR A 141 3.02 3.84 4.68
C THR A 141 3.98 4.92 4.21
N ALA A 142 3.99 5.20 2.91
CA ALA A 142 4.73 6.34 2.35
C ALA A 142 4.38 7.66 3.05
N GLU A 143 3.13 7.79 3.49
CA GLU A 143 2.60 8.99 4.13
C GLU A 143 3.09 9.13 5.57
N THR A 144 3.15 8.04 6.34
CA THR A 144 3.64 8.06 7.74
C THR A 144 5.14 8.25 7.83
N VAL A 145 5.91 7.63 6.93
CA VAL A 145 7.39 7.75 6.90
C VAL A 145 7.85 9.01 6.14
N GLY A 146 6.98 9.56 5.27
CA GLY A 146 7.31 10.73 4.44
C GLY A 146 8.11 10.41 3.17
N PHE A 147 8.40 9.14 2.90
CA PHE A 147 9.19 8.69 1.75
C PHE A 147 8.52 7.48 1.07
N PRO A 148 8.03 7.63 -0.18
CA PRO A 148 7.47 6.51 -0.93
C PRO A 148 8.56 5.59 -1.48
N LYS A 149 8.25 4.31 -1.69
CA LYS A 149 9.03 3.42 -2.55
C LYS A 149 9.13 4.05 -3.96
N PRO A 150 10.27 3.99 -4.65
CA PRO A 150 11.48 3.21 -4.38
C PRO A 150 12.54 3.93 -3.51
N CYS A 151 12.18 4.95 -2.73
CA CYS A 151 13.14 5.63 -1.87
C CYS A 151 13.67 4.68 -0.78
N ALA A 152 15.00 4.56 -0.67
CA ALA A 152 15.65 3.69 0.31
C ALA A 152 15.24 3.96 1.76
N LYS A 153 14.85 5.20 2.08
CA LYS A 153 14.52 5.60 3.47
C LYS A 153 13.37 4.82 4.07
N ILE A 154 12.35 4.43 3.28
CA ILE A 154 11.22 3.66 3.82
C ILE A 154 11.65 2.24 4.20
N PHE A 155 12.56 1.63 3.43
CA PHE A 155 13.14 0.31 3.75
C PHE A 155 14.08 0.39 4.94
N HIS A 156 14.95 1.41 5.00
CA HIS A 156 15.81 1.64 6.18
C HIS A 156 14.99 1.87 7.44
N HIS A 157 13.83 2.50 7.34
CA HIS A 157 12.93 2.65 8.48
C HIS A 157 12.47 1.30 9.03
N ALA A 158 12.14 0.35 8.15
CA ALA A 158 11.77 -1.02 8.55
C ALA A 158 12.96 -1.81 9.10
N LEU A 159 14.15 -1.72 8.47
CA LEU A 159 15.37 -2.36 8.95
C LEU A 159 15.73 -1.87 10.37
N ASN A 160 15.69 -0.57 10.60
CA ASN A 160 15.97 0.01 11.90
C ASN A 160 14.91 -0.38 12.96
N PHE A 161 13.62 -0.41 12.57
CA PHE A 161 12.55 -0.82 13.48
C PHE A 161 12.69 -2.26 13.93
N THR A 162 13.07 -3.14 13.02
CA THR A 162 13.24 -4.58 13.30
C THR A 162 14.62 -4.93 13.83
N ASN A 163 15.56 -3.98 13.80
CA ASN A 163 16.98 -4.21 14.10
C ASN A 163 17.59 -5.37 13.28
N CYS A 164 17.12 -5.55 12.04
CA CYS A 164 17.58 -6.57 11.11
C CYS A 164 18.62 -6.02 10.14
N LEU A 165 19.56 -6.86 9.74
CA LEU A 165 20.42 -6.60 8.61
C LEU A 165 19.63 -6.83 7.30
N PRO A 166 20.01 -6.17 6.18
CA PRO A 166 19.34 -6.41 4.89
C PRO A 166 19.23 -7.87 4.48
N GLN A 167 20.28 -8.67 4.76
CA GLN A 167 20.34 -10.11 4.43
C GLN A 167 19.44 -10.98 5.32
N GLU A 168 18.88 -10.43 6.40
CA GLU A 168 17.92 -11.10 7.28
C GLU A 168 16.47 -10.77 6.90
N MET A 169 16.28 -9.95 5.86
CA MET A 169 14.98 -9.48 5.42
C MET A 169 14.64 -10.04 4.03
N ILE A 170 13.40 -10.46 3.86
CA ILE A 170 12.82 -10.82 2.57
C ILE A 170 11.68 -9.84 2.28
N TYR A 171 11.73 -9.19 1.13
CA TYR A 171 10.68 -8.32 0.64
C TYR A 171 9.83 -9.03 -0.42
N VAL A 172 8.51 -9.01 -0.25
CA VAL A 172 7.54 -9.64 -1.15
C VAL A 172 6.68 -8.55 -1.78
N GLY A 173 6.66 -8.45 -3.10
CA GLY A 173 5.88 -7.44 -3.80
C GLY A 173 5.62 -7.78 -5.26
N ASP A 174 4.74 -7.02 -5.90
CA ASP A 174 4.34 -7.20 -7.30
C ASP A 174 5.02 -6.23 -8.27
N ASP A 175 5.48 -5.08 -7.79
CA ASP A 175 6.09 -4.06 -8.64
C ASP A 175 7.60 -4.30 -8.81
N PRO A 176 8.08 -4.55 -10.06
CA PRO A 176 9.48 -4.86 -10.31
C PRO A 176 10.44 -3.70 -10.00
N ILE A 177 9.97 -2.45 -9.99
CA ILE A 177 10.80 -1.27 -9.75
C ILE A 177 10.68 -0.82 -8.29
N LEU A 178 9.44 -0.67 -7.81
CA LEU A 178 9.18 -0.12 -6.48
C LEU A 178 9.51 -1.11 -5.36
N ASP A 179 9.36 -2.41 -5.63
CA ASP A 179 9.57 -3.47 -4.64
C ASP A 179 10.89 -4.20 -4.85
N ILE A 180 11.11 -4.71 -6.07
CA ILE A 180 12.22 -5.62 -6.34
C ILE A 180 13.54 -4.86 -6.52
N ASP A 181 13.60 -3.95 -7.49
CA ASP A 181 14.84 -3.17 -7.73
C ASP A 181 15.25 -2.37 -6.49
N ALA A 182 14.26 -1.76 -5.82
CA ALA A 182 14.51 -0.94 -4.63
C ALA A 182 15.06 -1.76 -3.45
N SER A 183 14.50 -2.95 -3.21
CA SER A 183 14.97 -3.84 -2.14
C SER A 183 16.31 -4.48 -2.47
N ASN A 184 16.51 -4.94 -3.71
CA ASN A 184 17.80 -5.51 -4.17
C ASN A 184 18.96 -4.51 -4.05
N ALA A 185 18.69 -3.22 -4.33
CA ALA A 185 19.70 -2.17 -4.20
C ALA A 185 20.23 -1.99 -2.77
N LEU A 186 19.49 -2.49 -1.78
CA LEU A 186 19.84 -2.46 -0.36
C LEU A 186 20.40 -3.80 0.14
N GLY A 187 20.48 -4.83 -0.70
CA GLY A 187 20.89 -6.17 -0.30
C GLY A 187 19.81 -6.98 0.41
N ILE A 188 18.55 -6.55 0.32
CA ILE A 188 17.38 -7.26 0.84
C ILE A 188 17.01 -8.35 -0.16
N TYR A 189 16.75 -9.58 0.30
CA TYR A 189 16.23 -10.64 -0.56
C TYR A 189 14.81 -10.33 -1.04
N THR A 190 14.48 -10.75 -2.26
CA THR A 190 13.21 -10.40 -2.87
C THR A 190 12.45 -11.60 -3.41
N VAL A 191 11.13 -11.59 -3.19
CA VAL A 191 10.21 -12.50 -3.86
C VAL A 191 9.27 -11.66 -4.74
N TRP A 192 9.38 -11.83 -6.06
CA TRP A 192 8.52 -11.13 -6.99
C TRP A 192 7.25 -11.94 -7.28
N LEU A 193 6.10 -11.44 -6.84
CA LEU A 193 4.79 -12.00 -7.17
C LEU A 193 4.31 -11.42 -8.51
N SER A 194 4.58 -12.15 -9.60
CA SER A 194 4.22 -11.74 -10.96
C SER A 194 3.05 -12.54 -11.49
N LYS A 195 1.91 -11.91 -11.64
CA LYS A 195 0.68 -12.54 -12.13
C LYS A 195 0.68 -12.81 -13.65
N SER A 196 1.63 -12.26 -14.38
CA SER A 196 1.75 -12.43 -15.84
C SER A 196 3.14 -12.91 -16.20
N GLU A 197 3.22 -13.92 -17.03
CA GLU A 197 4.49 -14.39 -17.61
C GLU A 197 5.16 -13.33 -18.48
N THR A 198 4.36 -12.48 -19.11
CA THR A 198 4.82 -11.40 -19.98
C THR A 198 5.18 -10.11 -19.24
N SER A 199 5.03 -10.06 -17.91
CA SER A 199 5.44 -8.91 -17.11
C SER A 199 6.92 -8.64 -17.31
N LYS A 200 7.24 -7.43 -17.77
CA LYS A 200 8.63 -6.98 -17.85
C LYS A 200 9.14 -6.78 -16.45
N GLY A 201 10.27 -7.42 -16.12
CA GLY A 201 11.01 -7.20 -14.86
C GLY A 201 11.58 -5.78 -14.78
N GLY A 202 12.08 -5.45 -13.59
CA GLY A 202 12.88 -4.27 -13.37
C GLY A 202 14.30 -4.41 -13.95
N LYS A 203 15.23 -3.62 -13.40
CA LYS A 203 16.65 -3.64 -13.79
C LYS A 203 17.41 -4.81 -13.18
N THR A 204 16.92 -5.33 -12.06
CA THR A 204 17.54 -6.42 -11.30
C THR A 204 16.65 -7.66 -11.31
N LYS A 205 17.25 -8.81 -11.00
CA LYS A 205 16.54 -10.08 -10.92
C LYS A 205 16.11 -10.33 -9.47
N ALA A 206 14.85 -10.68 -9.24
CA ALA A 206 14.39 -11.12 -7.92
C ALA A 206 15.12 -12.39 -7.48
N SER A 207 15.31 -12.57 -6.17
CA SER A 207 15.87 -13.80 -5.61
C SER A 207 15.03 -15.01 -5.99
N VAL A 208 13.69 -14.88 -5.91
CA VAL A 208 12.73 -15.87 -6.40
C VAL A 208 11.55 -15.15 -7.07
N LYS A 209 11.05 -15.71 -8.19
CA LYS A 209 9.81 -15.28 -8.83
C LYS A 209 8.74 -16.33 -8.58
N ILE A 210 7.54 -15.89 -8.19
CA ILE A 210 6.34 -16.73 -8.02
C ILE A 210 5.18 -16.15 -8.80
N SER A 211 4.22 -17.00 -9.15
CA SER A 211 2.99 -16.59 -9.86
C SER A 211 1.77 -16.55 -8.93
N ASN A 212 1.85 -17.25 -7.81
CA ASN A 212 0.78 -17.37 -6.84
C ASN A 212 1.33 -17.26 -5.41
N ILE A 213 0.61 -16.59 -4.53
CA ILE A 213 1.02 -16.39 -3.14
C ILE A 213 1.22 -17.73 -2.37
N ARG A 214 0.53 -18.79 -2.78
CA ARG A 214 0.69 -20.14 -2.18
C ARG A 214 2.09 -20.72 -2.37
N GLU A 215 2.86 -20.24 -3.34
CA GLU A 215 4.24 -20.65 -3.59
C GLU A 215 5.24 -20.00 -2.61
N LEU A 216 4.79 -18.95 -1.89
CA LEU A 216 5.66 -18.13 -1.05
C LEU A 216 6.39 -18.91 0.04
N PRO A 217 5.79 -19.89 0.78
CA PRO A 217 6.54 -20.67 1.77
C PRO A 217 7.73 -21.41 1.16
N GLY A 218 7.55 -22.00 -0.02
CA GLY A 218 8.63 -22.65 -0.76
C GLY A 218 9.69 -21.69 -1.26
N ALA A 219 9.28 -20.48 -1.70
CA ALA A 219 10.20 -19.43 -2.11
C ALA A 219 11.06 -18.92 -0.95
N VAL A 220 10.46 -18.71 0.22
CA VAL A 220 11.17 -18.33 1.45
C VAL A 220 12.18 -19.41 1.85
N SER A 221 11.78 -20.69 1.84
CA SER A 221 12.68 -21.81 2.15
C SER A 221 13.89 -21.84 1.20
N LYS A 222 13.71 -21.61 -0.09
CA LYS A 222 14.81 -21.56 -1.08
C LYS A 222 15.81 -20.42 -0.82
N ILE A 223 15.38 -19.31 -0.23
CA ILE A 223 16.26 -18.20 0.13
C ILE A 223 17.04 -18.52 1.41
N ILE A 224 16.40 -19.13 2.40
CA ILE A 224 16.97 -19.34 3.74
C ILE A 224 17.92 -20.53 3.77
N GLN A 225 17.59 -21.66 3.11
CA GLN A 225 18.42 -22.89 3.13
C GLN A 225 19.91 -22.69 2.79
N PRO A 226 20.32 -21.86 1.80
CA PRO A 226 21.74 -21.59 1.56
C PRO A 226 22.40 -20.80 2.70
N LEU A 227 21.66 -20.01 3.46
CA LEU A 227 22.18 -19.20 4.56
C LEU A 227 22.48 -20.07 5.79
N ASP A 228 21.63 -21.03 6.11
CA ASP A 228 21.84 -21.97 7.23
C ASP A 228 23.10 -22.82 7.05
N GLN A 229 23.48 -23.14 5.81
CA GLN A 229 24.70 -23.90 5.51
C GLN A 229 26.00 -23.09 5.67
N GLN A 230 25.94 -21.77 5.66
CA GLN A 230 27.10 -20.89 5.84
C GLN A 230 27.47 -20.65 7.30
N TYR A 231 26.58 -20.95 8.24
CA TYR A 231 26.78 -20.73 9.68
C TYR A 231 26.90 -22.01 10.50
N THR A 232 26.99 -23.19 9.86
CA THR A 232 27.25 -24.46 10.53
C THR A 232 28.77 -24.67 10.61
N PHE A 233 29.38 -24.13 11.66
CA PHE A 233 30.76 -24.46 12.11
C PHE A 233 30.72 -24.97 13.52
#